data_06d64dc6840a81381d1e6109c945ce22
#
_entry.id   06d64dc6840a81381d1e6109c945ce22
#
_cell.length_a   1.000
_cell.length_b   1.000
_cell.length_c   1.000
_cell.angle_alpha   90.00
_cell.angle_beta   90.00
_cell.angle_gamma   90.00
#
_symmetry.space_group_name_H-M   'P 1'
#
loop_
_entity.id
_entity.type
_entity.pdbx_description
1 polymer ?
#
loop_
_entity_poly.entity_id
_entity_poly.type
_entity_poly.pdbx_seq_one_letter_code
_entity_poly.pdbx_strand_id
1 'polypeptide(L)'
;MKSPDIVFTHWPIDSHKDHQCASLLTIQTWIRSTTKFTLYFFEVCTGEQTQGFHPTDFVDITDTQELKRKSVYCHVSQDPPGIYGCGHAAMEDFRGRELGVKAAEGFVRMTGKGMGGFSV
;
A
#
# COMPACT_ATOMS: atom_id res chain seq x y z
N MET A 1 -16.42 5.31 19.92
CA MET A 1 -15.90 4.89 18.60
C MET A 1 -14.79 3.87 18.82
N LYS A 2 -14.79 2.72 18.13
CA LYS A 2 -13.64 1.79 18.21
C LYS A 2 -12.48 2.39 17.43
N SER A 3 -11.27 2.35 18.02
CA SER A 3 -10.05 2.67 17.27
C SER A 3 -9.78 1.58 16.23
N PRO A 4 -9.25 1.91 15.05
CA PRO A 4 -8.85 0.89 14.07
C PRO A 4 -7.66 0.09 14.60
N ASP A 5 -7.61 -1.19 14.27
CA ASP A 5 -6.47 -2.06 14.56
C ASP A 5 -5.36 -1.90 13.51
N ILE A 6 -5.77 -1.71 12.25
CA ILE A 6 -4.87 -1.54 11.10
C ILE A 6 -5.35 -0.34 10.26
N VAL A 7 -4.39 0.44 9.79
CA VAL A 7 -4.63 1.56 8.86
C VAL A 7 -3.69 1.42 7.68
N PHE A 8 -4.22 1.65 6.49
CA PHE A 8 -3.45 1.72 5.25
C PHE A 8 -3.43 3.15 4.73
N THR A 9 -2.28 3.59 4.22
CA THR A 9 -2.13 4.89 3.58
C THR A 9 -1.12 4.81 2.43
N HIS A 10 -1.06 5.85 1.62
CA HIS A 10 -0.08 5.95 0.54
C HIS A 10 1.35 5.98 1.07
N TRP A 11 2.30 5.48 0.27
CA TRP A 11 3.73 5.71 0.49
C TRP A 11 4.05 7.20 0.33
N PRO A 12 4.86 7.80 1.22
CA PRO A 12 5.06 9.25 1.22
C PRO A 12 5.89 9.79 0.05
N ILE A 13 6.71 8.94 -0.59
CA ILE A 13 7.50 9.34 -1.76
C ILE A 13 6.72 8.95 -3.02
N ASP A 14 5.89 9.87 -3.46
CA ASP A 14 4.95 9.70 -4.57
C ASP A 14 4.91 11.00 -5.39
N SER A 15 4.62 10.92 -6.68
CA SER A 15 4.50 12.10 -7.54
C SER A 15 3.19 12.86 -7.36
N HIS A 16 2.16 12.23 -6.78
CA HIS A 16 0.85 12.84 -6.58
C HIS A 16 0.75 13.55 -5.23
N LYS A 17 0.42 14.83 -5.26
CA LYS A 17 0.37 15.69 -4.05
C LYS A 17 -0.64 15.19 -3.01
N ASP A 18 -1.79 14.70 -3.43
CA ASP A 18 -2.83 14.21 -2.51
C ASP A 18 -2.35 12.94 -1.78
N HIS A 19 -1.59 12.07 -2.46
CA HIS A 19 -0.99 10.89 -1.85
C HIS A 19 0.04 11.28 -0.78
N GLN A 20 0.90 12.26 -1.09
CA GLN A 20 1.87 12.81 -0.14
C GLN A 20 1.16 13.41 1.09
N CYS A 21 0.12 14.24 0.88
CA CYS A 21 -0.63 14.85 1.97
C CYS A 21 -1.33 13.81 2.84
N ALA A 22 -2.02 12.84 2.23
CA ALA A 22 -2.69 11.77 2.95
C ALA A 22 -1.71 10.95 3.81
N SER A 23 -0.55 10.63 3.23
CA SER A 23 0.52 9.93 3.93
C SER A 23 1.02 10.72 5.13
N LEU A 24 1.39 12.00 4.92
CA LEU A 24 1.91 12.86 5.99
C LEU A 24 0.92 13.02 7.13
N LEU A 25 -0.35 13.28 6.85
CA LEU A 25 -1.39 13.42 7.86
C LEU A 25 -1.60 12.13 8.65
N THR A 26 -1.56 10.98 7.98
CA THR A 26 -1.69 9.68 8.63
C THR A 26 -0.50 9.38 9.54
N ILE A 27 0.73 9.66 9.08
CA ILE A 27 1.96 9.53 9.89
C ILE A 27 1.86 10.42 11.13
N GLN A 28 1.47 11.68 10.99
CA GLN A 28 1.33 12.61 12.12
C GLN A 28 0.25 12.14 13.11
N THR A 29 -0.84 11.60 12.61
CA THR A 29 -1.89 11.00 13.44
C THR A 29 -1.36 9.79 14.20
N TRP A 30 -0.63 8.90 13.52
CA TRP A 30 -0.03 7.72 14.15
C TRP A 30 0.97 8.08 15.25
N ILE A 31 1.82 9.09 15.01
CA ILE A 31 2.80 9.58 15.99
C ILE A 31 2.10 10.10 17.25
N ARG A 32 1.04 10.88 17.07
CA ARG A 32 0.31 11.56 18.16
C ARG A 32 -0.72 10.68 18.85
N SER A 33 -1.14 9.59 18.24
CA SER A 33 -2.17 8.72 18.81
C SER A 33 -1.69 8.07 20.11
N THR A 34 -2.53 8.11 21.13
CA THR A 34 -2.33 7.38 22.39
C THR A 34 -2.63 5.88 22.21
N THR A 35 -3.59 5.54 21.35
CA THR A 35 -3.90 4.17 20.99
C THR A 35 -3.21 3.86 19.65
N LYS A 36 -2.18 3.00 19.70
CA LYS A 36 -1.43 2.65 18.51
C LYS A 36 -2.20 1.61 17.68
N PHE A 37 -2.26 1.87 16.38
CA PHE A 37 -2.71 0.95 15.35
C PHE A 37 -1.51 0.55 14.50
N THR A 38 -1.58 -0.57 13.83
CA THR A 38 -0.56 -0.95 12.85
C THR A 38 -0.79 -0.11 11.59
N LEU A 39 0.24 0.64 11.17
CA LEU A 39 0.19 1.45 9.97
C LEU A 39 0.98 0.78 8.85
N TYR A 40 0.32 0.59 7.71
CA TYR A 40 0.92 0.10 6.49
C TYR A 40 0.84 1.14 5.38
N PHE A 41 1.92 1.24 4.62
CA PHE A 41 1.98 2.01 3.39
C PHE A 41 1.82 1.08 2.20
N PHE A 42 1.06 1.51 1.22
CA PHE A 42 0.94 0.83 -0.06
C PHE A 42 1.55 1.68 -1.19
N GLU A 43 1.99 1.02 -2.24
CA GLU A 43 2.41 1.66 -3.48
C GLU A 43 1.24 1.87 -4.43
N VAL A 44 1.33 2.90 -5.28
CA VAL A 44 0.43 3.00 -6.43
C VAL A 44 0.91 2.02 -7.48
N CYS A 45 0.07 1.03 -7.76
CA CYS A 45 0.42 -0.16 -8.54
C CYS A 45 0.63 0.08 -10.05
N THR A 46 1.07 1.27 -10.46
CA THR A 46 1.54 1.53 -11.82
C THR A 46 3.05 1.42 -11.94
N GLY A 47 3.76 1.44 -10.80
CA GLY A 47 5.22 1.47 -10.77
C GLY A 47 5.85 2.81 -11.16
N GLU A 48 5.04 3.78 -11.59
CA GLU A 48 5.52 5.07 -12.13
C GLU A 48 5.50 6.19 -11.09
N GLN A 49 4.55 6.17 -10.18
CA GLN A 49 4.33 7.27 -9.24
C GLN A 49 5.11 7.11 -7.95
N THR A 50 5.18 5.91 -7.42
CA THR A 50 5.79 5.60 -6.12
C THR A 50 7.26 5.29 -6.29
N GLN A 51 8.12 5.99 -5.55
CA GLN A 51 9.57 5.80 -5.61
C GLN A 51 10.13 5.24 -4.31
N GLY A 52 11.18 4.42 -4.42
CA GLY A 52 11.90 3.88 -3.26
C GLY A 52 11.06 2.96 -2.38
N PHE A 53 10.05 2.33 -2.93
CA PHE A 53 9.16 1.44 -2.21
C PHE A 53 9.77 0.04 -2.12
N HIS A 54 10.07 -0.39 -0.90
CA HIS A 54 10.63 -1.71 -0.61
C HIS A 54 9.71 -2.42 0.40
N PRO A 55 8.82 -3.31 -0.05
CA PRO A 55 7.87 -3.99 0.83
C PRO A 55 8.57 -4.76 1.94
N THR A 56 8.01 -4.69 3.13
CA THR A 56 8.40 -5.51 4.29
C THR A 56 7.44 -6.65 4.54
N ASP A 57 6.22 -6.51 4.07
CA ASP A 57 5.11 -7.44 4.25
C ASP A 57 4.40 -7.67 2.93
N PHE A 58 3.91 -8.88 2.71
CA PHE A 58 3.20 -9.26 1.49
C PHE A 58 1.88 -9.95 1.83
N VAL A 59 0.90 -9.76 0.98
CA VAL A 59 -0.38 -10.47 1.04
C VAL A 59 -0.59 -11.23 -0.25
N ASP A 60 -0.78 -12.53 -0.15
CA ASP A 60 -1.21 -13.37 -1.27
C ASP A 60 -2.65 -12.99 -1.66
N ILE A 61 -2.81 -12.50 -2.87
CA ILE A 61 -4.11 -12.11 -3.42
C ILE A 61 -4.55 -13.03 -4.57
N THR A 62 -3.92 -14.19 -4.73
CA THR A 62 -4.21 -15.13 -5.82
C THR A 62 -5.71 -15.38 -5.96
N ASP A 63 -6.40 -15.65 -4.87
CA ASP A 63 -7.83 -15.96 -4.87
C ASP A 63 -8.73 -14.72 -4.98
N THR A 64 -8.22 -13.54 -4.67
CA THR A 64 -8.98 -12.28 -4.69
C THR A 64 -8.61 -11.34 -5.84
N GLN A 65 -7.61 -11.70 -6.65
CA GLN A 65 -7.12 -10.90 -7.77
C GLN A 65 -8.24 -10.49 -8.74
N GLU A 66 -9.12 -11.43 -9.08
CA GLU A 66 -10.24 -11.13 -9.99
C GLU A 66 -11.28 -10.19 -9.36
N LEU A 67 -11.50 -10.30 -8.06
CA LEU A 67 -12.37 -9.37 -7.35
C LEU A 67 -11.78 -7.96 -7.32
N LYS A 68 -10.48 -7.84 -7.08
CA LYS A 68 -9.75 -6.58 -7.16
C LYS A 68 -9.86 -5.97 -8.55
N ARG A 69 -9.61 -6.75 -9.61
CA ARG A 69 -9.77 -6.31 -10.99
C ARG A 69 -11.16 -5.74 -11.25
N LYS A 70 -12.21 -6.46 -10.85
CA LYS A 70 -13.60 -5.98 -10.99
C LYS A 70 -13.83 -4.67 -10.24
N SER A 71 -13.25 -4.50 -9.06
CA SER A 71 -13.35 -3.25 -8.29
C SER A 71 -12.70 -2.08 -9.03
N VAL A 72 -11.52 -2.27 -9.61
CA VAL A 72 -10.87 -1.23 -10.43
C VAL A 72 -11.73 -0.87 -11.64
N TYR A 73 -12.35 -1.85 -12.28
CA TYR A 73 -13.21 -1.63 -13.45
C TYR A 73 -14.51 -0.86 -13.15
N CYS A 74 -14.89 -0.72 -11.88
CA CYS A 74 -15.98 0.16 -11.49
C CYS A 74 -15.65 1.67 -11.65
N HIS A 75 -14.36 2.02 -11.73
CA HIS A 75 -13.89 3.40 -11.89
C HIS A 75 -13.79 3.79 -13.37
N VAL A 76 -14.91 3.76 -14.07
CA VAL A 76 -14.99 3.92 -15.56
C VAL A 76 -14.35 5.19 -16.10
N SER A 77 -14.27 6.26 -15.28
CA SER A 77 -13.64 7.53 -15.67
C SER A 77 -12.11 7.50 -15.70
N GLN A 78 -11.50 6.41 -15.20
CA GLN A 78 -10.05 6.29 -15.01
C GLN A 78 -9.37 5.35 -16.01
N ASP A 79 -10.01 5.06 -17.14
CA ASP A 79 -9.51 4.07 -18.12
C ASP A 79 -9.06 2.75 -17.46
N PRO A 80 -9.98 2.00 -16.80
CA PRO A 80 -9.63 0.79 -16.08
C PRO A 80 -8.82 -0.25 -16.88
N PRO A 81 -9.11 -0.51 -18.18
CA PRO A 81 -8.30 -1.42 -18.97
C PRO A 81 -6.82 -1.01 -19.08
N GLY A 82 -6.57 0.29 -19.30
CA GLY A 82 -5.22 0.84 -19.38
C GLY A 82 -4.52 0.77 -18.03
N ILE A 83 -5.13 1.31 -16.99
CA ILE A 83 -4.54 1.32 -15.64
C ILE A 83 -4.28 -0.10 -15.12
N TYR A 84 -5.26 -0.98 -15.21
CA TYR A 84 -5.11 -2.33 -14.68
C TYR A 84 -4.16 -3.17 -15.52
N GLY A 85 -4.38 -3.21 -16.84
CA GLY A 85 -3.59 -4.07 -17.73
C GLY A 85 -2.12 -3.67 -17.82
N CYS A 86 -1.83 -2.37 -17.89
CA CYS A 86 -0.46 -1.87 -18.02
C CYS A 86 0.26 -1.65 -16.67
N GLY A 87 -0.47 -1.52 -15.57
CA GLY A 87 0.09 -1.20 -14.26
C GLY A 87 -0.19 -2.26 -13.21
N HIS A 88 -1.40 -2.29 -12.70
CA HIS A 88 -1.76 -3.12 -11.54
C HIS A 88 -1.46 -4.61 -11.74
N ALA A 89 -1.85 -5.20 -12.88
CA ALA A 89 -1.63 -6.61 -13.13
C ALA A 89 -0.14 -6.98 -13.14
N ALA A 90 0.69 -6.14 -13.77
CA ALA A 90 2.14 -6.35 -13.82
C ALA A 90 2.79 -6.26 -12.43
N MET A 91 2.33 -5.32 -11.60
CA MET A 91 2.84 -5.18 -10.22
C MET A 91 2.38 -6.32 -9.32
N GLU A 92 1.14 -6.77 -9.45
CA GLU A 92 0.63 -7.95 -8.73
C GLU A 92 1.42 -9.21 -9.06
N ASP A 93 1.74 -9.42 -10.35
CA ASP A 93 2.59 -10.52 -10.82
C ASP A 93 4.02 -10.39 -10.28
N PHE A 94 4.59 -9.19 -10.29
CA PHE A 94 5.92 -8.92 -9.76
C PHE A 94 6.01 -9.23 -8.26
N ARG A 95 5.05 -8.72 -7.47
CA ARG A 95 4.97 -9.00 -6.03
C ARG A 95 4.68 -10.47 -5.75
N GLY A 96 3.88 -11.11 -6.61
CA GLY A 96 3.66 -12.55 -6.54
C GLY A 96 4.94 -13.37 -6.70
N ARG A 97 5.82 -12.96 -7.62
CA ARG A 97 7.14 -13.61 -7.80
C ARG A 97 8.03 -13.45 -6.57
N GLU A 98 8.03 -12.27 -5.94
CA GLU A 98 8.80 -12.06 -4.70
C GLU A 98 8.30 -12.96 -3.56
N LEU A 99 6.99 -13.18 -3.46
CA LEU A 99 6.37 -14.03 -2.43
C LEU A 99 6.37 -15.53 -2.81
N GLY A 100 6.52 -15.86 -4.09
CA GLY A 100 6.42 -17.24 -4.58
C GLY A 100 4.98 -17.71 -4.82
N VAL A 101 4.06 -16.79 -5.11
CA VAL A 101 2.65 -17.05 -5.43
C VAL A 101 2.27 -16.44 -6.78
N LYS A 102 1.05 -16.68 -7.26
CA LYS A 102 0.58 -16.16 -8.55
C LYS A 102 0.47 -14.63 -8.55
N ALA A 103 -0.13 -14.06 -7.51
CA ALA A 103 -0.32 -12.62 -7.38
C ALA A 103 -0.24 -12.20 -5.92
N ALA A 104 0.40 -11.07 -5.64
CA ALA A 104 0.50 -10.52 -4.30
C ALA A 104 0.43 -9.00 -4.31
N GLU A 105 0.18 -8.43 -3.14
CA GLU A 105 0.38 -7.02 -2.84
C GLU A 105 1.49 -6.86 -1.81
N GLY A 106 2.29 -5.82 -1.98
CA GLY A 106 3.37 -5.47 -1.05
C GLY A 106 3.03 -4.26 -0.20
N PHE A 107 3.45 -4.29 1.06
CA PHE A 107 3.23 -3.21 2.02
C PHE A 107 4.51 -2.92 2.78
N VAL A 108 4.69 -1.66 3.18
CA VAL A 108 5.74 -1.26 4.12
C VAL A 108 5.10 -0.99 5.47
N ARG A 109 5.51 -1.72 6.49
CA ARG A 109 5.04 -1.49 7.85
C ARG A 109 5.76 -0.31 8.47
N MET A 110 4.98 0.63 9.03
CA MET A 110 5.55 1.74 9.80
C MET A 110 6.20 1.20 11.07
N THR A 111 7.48 1.50 11.21
CA THR A 111 8.23 1.26 12.44
C THR A 111 8.64 2.61 13.03
N GLY A 112 8.65 2.75 14.34
CA GLY A 112 8.98 4.01 14.97
C GLY A 112 9.27 3.85 16.44
N LYS A 113 9.36 4.97 17.14
CA LYS A 113 9.68 5.03 18.56
C LYS A 113 8.74 4.11 19.35
N GLY A 114 9.29 3.11 20.00
CA GLY A 114 8.58 2.10 20.77
C GLY A 114 8.26 0.81 20.01
N MET A 115 8.62 0.72 18.73
CA MET A 115 8.44 -0.51 17.91
C MET A 115 9.79 -1.17 17.57
N GLY A 116 10.67 -1.33 18.54
CA GLY A 116 11.96 -1.98 18.35
C GLY A 116 13.06 -1.03 17.85
N GLY A 117 13.12 0.15 18.42
CA GLY A 117 14.27 1.05 18.22
C GLY A 117 15.56 0.46 18.79
N PHE A 118 16.68 0.77 18.17
CA PHE A 118 17.99 0.42 18.72
C PHE A 118 18.13 1.05 20.13
N SER A 119 18.33 0.23 21.14
CA SER A 119 18.87 0.72 22.40
C SER A 119 20.36 0.95 22.20
N VAL A 120 20.77 2.19 22.26
CA VAL A 120 22.19 2.59 22.30
C VAL A 120 22.65 2.53 23.75
#